data_3411d19d6f1ad4b1c47e6a1c2e83e3cc
#
_entry.id   3411d19d6f1ad4b1c47e6a1c2e83e3cc
#
_cell.length_a   1.000
_cell.length_b   1.000
_cell.length_c   1.000
_cell.angle_alpha   90.00
_cell.angle_beta   90.00
_cell.angle_gamma   90.00
#
_symmetry.space_group_name_H-M   'P 1'
#
loop_
_entity.id
_entity.type
_entity.pdbx_description
1 polymer ?
#
loop_
_entity_poly.entity_id
_entity_poly.type
_entity_poly.pdbx_seq_one_letter_code
_entity_poly.pdbx_strand_id
1 'polypeptide(L)'
;MSKEPIAGAKAPAFSLPSDGGGTVSLKEFKGRNLVLYFYPKADTPGCTKEAIAFSRLRAEFAKADTAILGVSADPVPSQDKFKSKHKLTIALGSDETKKTLAAYGAWGEKSMYGRKFMGVIRKTFLIDASGRIVRIWPKVKVPGHAEEVLSAAREL
;
A
#
# COMPACT_ATOMS: atom_id res chain seq x y z
N MET A 1 19.28 12.00 -5.04
CA MET A 1 18.05 11.63 -5.77
C MET A 1 17.79 10.15 -5.59
N SER A 2 16.65 9.84 -5.02
CA SER A 2 16.23 8.45 -4.92
C SER A 2 15.62 8.04 -6.26
N LYS A 3 16.02 6.89 -6.76
CA LYS A 3 15.42 6.32 -7.96
C LYS A 3 14.16 5.57 -7.57
N GLU A 4 13.13 5.68 -8.37
CA GLU A 4 11.93 4.87 -8.18
C GLU A 4 12.30 3.40 -8.33
N PRO A 5 11.76 2.51 -7.47
CA PRO A 5 12.02 1.09 -7.61
C PRO A 5 11.38 0.54 -8.89
N ILE A 6 12.02 -0.48 -9.45
CA ILE A 6 11.55 -1.14 -10.67
C ILE A 6 11.26 -2.61 -10.38
N ALA A 7 10.46 -3.23 -11.25
CA ALA A 7 10.19 -4.67 -11.16
C ALA A 7 11.51 -5.44 -11.28
N GLY A 8 11.67 -6.46 -10.45
CA GLY A 8 12.89 -7.26 -10.36
C GLY A 8 13.86 -6.79 -9.29
N ALA A 9 13.75 -5.55 -8.82
CA ALA A 9 14.62 -5.00 -7.80
C ALA A 9 14.17 -5.42 -6.39
N LYS A 10 15.08 -5.33 -5.44
CA LYS A 10 14.72 -5.50 -4.03
C LYS A 10 13.80 -4.36 -3.61
N ALA A 11 12.74 -4.70 -2.87
CA ALA A 11 11.86 -3.68 -2.31
C ALA A 11 12.62 -2.88 -1.25
N PRO A 12 12.48 -1.54 -1.24
CA PRO A 12 13.09 -0.73 -0.19
C PRO A 12 12.61 -1.12 1.20
N ALA A 13 13.52 -1.25 2.15
CA ALA A 13 13.19 -1.57 3.54
C ALA A 13 12.37 -0.44 4.18
N PHE A 14 11.47 -0.80 5.06
CA PHE A 14 10.71 0.18 5.83
C PHE A 14 10.35 -0.37 7.20
N SER A 15 10.07 0.54 8.12
CA SER A 15 9.51 0.24 9.44
C SER A 15 8.63 1.41 9.81
N LEU A 16 7.35 1.16 10.03
CA LEU A 16 6.35 2.21 10.21
C LEU A 16 5.47 1.94 11.42
N PRO A 17 4.99 3.00 12.09
CA PRO A 17 3.89 2.83 13.03
C PRO A 17 2.69 2.23 12.29
N SER A 18 1.98 1.31 12.94
CA SER A 18 0.82 0.68 12.33
C SER A 18 -0.45 0.92 13.13
N ASP A 19 -1.57 0.63 12.52
CA ASP A 19 -2.85 0.65 13.23
C ASP A 19 -2.75 -0.26 14.46
N GLY A 20 -3.45 0.12 15.53
CA GLY A 20 -3.39 -0.59 16.79
C GLY A 20 -2.21 -0.23 17.69
N GLY A 21 -1.32 0.66 17.24
CA GLY A 21 -0.22 1.18 18.05
C GLY A 21 1.10 0.40 18.00
N GLY A 22 1.18 -0.63 17.15
CA GLY A 22 2.43 -1.37 16.97
C GLY A 22 3.27 -0.80 15.85
N THR A 23 4.17 -1.62 15.32
CA THR A 23 4.99 -1.28 14.16
C THR A 23 4.85 -2.39 13.11
N VAL A 24 5.05 -2.00 11.84
CA VAL A 24 5.07 -2.93 10.72
C VAL A 24 6.31 -2.68 9.88
N SER A 25 7.01 -3.74 9.50
CA SER A 25 8.23 -3.63 8.71
C SER A 25 8.23 -4.62 7.55
N LEU A 26 9.00 -4.31 6.52
CA LEU A 26 9.11 -5.18 5.36
C LEU A 26 9.60 -6.58 5.73
N LYS A 27 10.57 -6.66 6.64
CA LYS A 27 11.16 -7.96 7.03
C LYS A 27 10.16 -8.92 7.68
N GLU A 28 9.07 -8.42 8.26
CA GLU A 28 8.03 -9.28 8.86
C GLU A 28 7.33 -10.13 7.80
N PHE A 29 7.37 -9.72 6.55
CA PHE A 29 6.70 -10.42 5.46
C PHE A 29 7.63 -11.37 4.70
N LYS A 30 8.89 -11.45 5.12
CA LYS A 30 9.84 -12.38 4.49
C LYS A 30 9.32 -13.80 4.57
N GLY A 31 9.30 -14.51 3.46
CA GLY A 31 8.71 -15.84 3.37
C GLY A 31 7.26 -15.82 2.90
N ARG A 32 6.67 -14.64 2.74
CA ARG A 32 5.31 -14.45 2.20
C ARG A 32 5.33 -13.37 1.15
N ASN A 33 4.37 -13.43 0.24
CA ASN A 33 4.17 -12.35 -0.71
C ASN A 33 3.48 -11.19 -0.02
N LEU A 34 3.72 -9.97 -0.49
CA LEU A 34 3.14 -8.76 0.09
C LEU A 34 2.56 -7.86 -1.00
N VAL A 35 1.33 -7.47 -0.82
CA VAL A 35 0.75 -6.33 -1.55
C VAL A 35 0.97 -5.11 -0.69
N LEU A 36 1.80 -4.19 -1.16
CA LEU A 36 2.04 -2.90 -0.51
C LEU A 36 1.42 -1.83 -1.40
N TYR A 37 0.37 -1.17 -0.90
CA TYR A 37 -0.25 -0.13 -1.68
C TYR A 37 -0.26 1.20 -0.93
N PHE A 38 -0.09 2.28 -1.67
CA PHE A 38 -0.07 3.64 -1.14
C PHE A 38 -1.33 4.37 -1.54
N TYR A 39 -1.94 5.09 -0.59
CA TYR A 39 -3.17 5.83 -0.83
C TYR A 39 -3.06 7.24 -0.24
N PRO A 40 -3.72 8.24 -0.90
CA PRO A 40 -3.54 9.64 -0.51
C PRO A 40 -4.01 10.02 0.88
N LYS A 41 -5.18 9.56 1.32
CA LYS A 41 -5.72 10.00 2.60
C LYS A 41 -6.80 9.06 3.11
N ALA A 42 -6.69 8.68 4.38
CA ALA A 42 -7.68 7.85 5.06
C ALA A 42 -9.07 8.50 5.01
N ASP A 43 -10.08 7.65 4.86
CA ASP A 43 -11.50 8.04 4.89
C ASP A 43 -11.95 9.00 3.78
N THR A 44 -11.24 9.01 2.65
CA THR A 44 -11.70 9.68 1.43
C THR A 44 -12.36 8.64 0.52
N PRO A 45 -13.27 9.06 -0.40
CA PRO A 45 -14.06 8.08 -1.18
C PRO A 45 -13.26 7.02 -1.93
N GLY A 46 -12.26 7.40 -2.70
CA GLY A 46 -11.45 6.46 -3.47
C GLY A 46 -10.63 5.54 -2.58
N CYS A 47 -10.00 6.10 -1.54
CA CYS A 47 -9.19 5.32 -0.61
C CYS A 47 -10.04 4.34 0.20
N THR A 48 -11.26 4.74 0.54
CA THR A 48 -12.21 3.88 1.26
C THR A 48 -12.62 2.70 0.38
N LYS A 49 -12.97 2.95 -0.88
CA LYS A 49 -13.36 1.89 -1.81
C LYS A 49 -12.23 0.90 -2.03
N GLU A 50 -11.01 1.40 -2.19
CA GLU A 50 -9.83 0.56 -2.37
C GLU A 50 -9.58 -0.33 -1.14
N ALA A 51 -9.60 0.26 0.04
CA ALA A 51 -9.39 -0.48 1.29
C ALA A 51 -10.47 -1.53 1.53
N ILE A 52 -11.72 -1.22 1.24
CA ILE A 52 -12.83 -2.17 1.35
C ILE A 52 -12.65 -3.33 0.36
N ALA A 53 -12.26 -3.03 -0.87
CA ALA A 53 -12.04 -4.05 -1.89
C ALA A 53 -10.94 -5.03 -1.48
N PHE A 54 -9.80 -4.52 -1.00
CA PHE A 54 -8.73 -5.38 -0.49
C PHE A 54 -9.16 -6.17 0.74
N SER A 55 -9.91 -5.54 1.65
CA SER A 55 -10.40 -6.22 2.86
C SER A 55 -11.34 -7.38 2.52
N ARG A 56 -12.21 -7.20 1.54
CA ARG A 56 -13.11 -8.25 1.08
C ARG A 56 -12.37 -9.46 0.51
N LEU A 57 -11.25 -9.20 -0.14
CA LEU A 57 -10.46 -10.25 -0.78
C LEU A 57 -9.34 -10.79 0.11
N ARG A 58 -9.24 -10.29 1.35
CA ARG A 58 -8.15 -10.67 2.26
C ARG A 58 -7.97 -12.18 2.40
N ALA A 59 -9.05 -12.92 2.57
CA ALA A 59 -8.99 -14.37 2.70
C ALA A 59 -8.45 -15.03 1.41
N GLU A 60 -8.84 -14.51 0.25
CA GLU A 60 -8.35 -15.02 -1.03
C GLU A 60 -6.87 -14.72 -1.22
N PHE A 61 -6.41 -13.53 -0.79
CA PHE A 61 -4.99 -13.21 -0.79
C PHE A 61 -4.22 -14.13 0.16
N ALA A 62 -4.77 -14.43 1.33
CA ALA A 62 -4.14 -15.34 2.28
C ALA A 62 -3.98 -16.75 1.70
N LYS A 63 -4.95 -17.23 0.93
CA LYS A 63 -4.86 -18.51 0.23
C LYS A 63 -3.73 -18.50 -0.81
N ALA A 64 -3.39 -17.34 -1.33
CA ALA A 64 -2.26 -17.17 -2.26
C ALA A 64 -0.96 -16.80 -1.51
N ASP A 65 -0.93 -17.03 -0.20
CA ASP A 65 0.21 -16.73 0.68
C ASP A 65 0.66 -15.27 0.57
N THR A 66 -0.30 -14.36 0.51
CA THR A 66 -0.09 -12.93 0.29
C THR A 66 -0.71 -12.10 1.41
N ALA A 67 0.09 -11.25 2.04
CA ALA A 67 -0.36 -10.26 3.01
C ALA A 67 -0.66 -8.95 2.29
N ILE A 68 -1.43 -8.07 2.93
CA ILE A 68 -1.79 -6.77 2.38
C ILE A 68 -1.46 -5.68 3.41
N LEU A 69 -0.75 -4.65 2.97
CA LEU A 69 -0.44 -3.47 3.79
C LEU A 69 -0.75 -2.21 3.00
N GLY A 70 -1.66 -1.39 3.54
CA GLY A 70 -1.91 -0.06 2.97
C GLY A 70 -1.14 1.00 3.75
N VAL A 71 -0.56 1.97 3.06
CA VAL A 71 0.25 3.02 3.67
C VAL A 71 -0.17 4.38 3.16
N SER A 72 -0.31 5.32 4.08
CA SER A 72 -0.53 6.74 3.77
C SER A 72 0.29 7.59 4.73
N ALA A 73 0.24 8.91 4.55
CA ALA A 73 0.91 9.84 5.44
C ALA A 73 0.06 10.18 6.68
N ASP A 74 -1.13 9.60 6.81
CA ASP A 74 -1.99 9.83 7.97
C ASP A 74 -1.37 9.28 9.25
N PRO A 75 -1.61 9.93 10.40
CA PRO A 75 -1.13 9.40 11.68
C PRO A 75 -1.92 8.17 12.13
N VAL A 76 -1.37 7.43 13.08
CA VAL A 76 -1.99 6.19 13.58
C VAL A 76 -3.43 6.40 14.05
N PRO A 77 -3.79 7.44 14.82
CA PRO A 77 -5.18 7.64 15.22
C PRO A 77 -6.15 7.73 14.05
N SER A 78 -5.74 8.37 12.95
CA SER A 78 -6.56 8.44 11.74
C SER A 78 -6.71 7.09 11.06
N GLN A 79 -5.64 6.28 11.04
CA GLN A 79 -5.68 4.92 10.50
C GLN A 79 -6.61 4.04 11.34
N ASP A 80 -6.53 4.14 12.67
CA ASP A 80 -7.40 3.37 13.57
C ASP A 80 -8.87 3.72 13.35
N LYS A 81 -9.16 5.01 13.23
CA LYS A 81 -10.51 5.49 12.98
C LYS A 81 -11.05 5.00 11.64
N PHE A 82 -10.21 5.09 10.61
CA PHE A 82 -10.54 4.61 9.26
C PHE A 82 -10.87 3.12 9.27
N LYS A 83 -10.01 2.33 9.90
CA LYS A 83 -10.19 0.88 10.01
C LYS A 83 -11.47 0.52 10.76
N SER A 84 -11.70 1.17 11.89
CA SER A 84 -12.88 0.93 12.70
C SER A 84 -14.18 1.32 11.98
N LYS A 85 -14.18 2.49 11.38
CA LYS A 85 -15.37 3.03 10.70
C LYS A 85 -15.83 2.13 9.54
N HIS A 86 -14.89 1.61 8.77
CA HIS A 86 -15.21 0.81 7.59
C HIS A 86 -14.98 -0.69 7.78
N LYS A 87 -14.69 -1.13 9.00
CA LYS A 87 -14.46 -2.53 9.37
C LYS A 87 -13.40 -3.17 8.47
N LEU A 88 -12.30 -2.47 8.25
CA LEU A 88 -11.21 -2.96 7.42
C LEU A 88 -10.46 -4.08 8.14
N THR A 89 -10.02 -5.08 7.38
CA THR A 89 -9.30 -6.23 7.91
C THR A 89 -7.83 -6.29 7.49
N ILE A 90 -7.42 -5.35 6.66
CA ILE A 90 -6.02 -5.24 6.22
C ILE A 90 -5.22 -4.39 7.21
N ALA A 91 -3.90 -4.58 7.22
CA ALA A 91 -3.01 -3.76 8.03
C ALA A 91 -2.84 -2.37 7.39
N LEU A 92 -2.70 -1.35 8.22
CA LEU A 92 -2.49 0.03 7.77
C LEU A 92 -1.23 0.59 8.43
N GLY A 93 -0.37 1.21 7.64
CA GLY A 93 0.86 1.84 8.12
C GLY A 93 0.80 3.35 7.98
N SER A 94 1.46 4.05 8.90
CA SER A 94 1.50 5.51 8.95
C SER A 94 2.90 6.00 8.61
N ASP A 95 3.06 6.67 7.47
CA ASP A 95 4.34 7.23 7.04
C ASP A 95 4.30 8.76 7.10
N GLU A 96 4.22 9.31 8.32
CA GLU A 96 4.12 10.75 8.52
C GLU A 96 5.36 11.50 8.03
N THR A 97 6.53 10.87 8.08
CA THR A 97 7.78 11.47 7.60
C THR A 97 7.90 11.45 6.06
N LYS A 98 7.07 10.66 5.40
CA LYS A 98 7.05 10.47 3.95
C LYS A 98 8.32 9.81 3.37
N LYS A 99 9.16 9.25 4.23
CA LYS A 99 10.40 8.58 3.79
C LYS A 99 10.13 7.31 3.00
N THR A 100 9.19 6.49 3.47
CA THR A 100 8.81 5.27 2.77
C THR A 100 8.08 5.59 1.47
N LEU A 101 7.17 6.56 1.52
CA LEU A 101 6.48 7.05 0.32
C LEU A 101 7.49 7.48 -0.75
N ALA A 102 8.49 8.27 -0.36
CA ALA A 102 9.52 8.74 -1.28
C ALA A 102 10.36 7.58 -1.82
N ALA A 103 10.75 6.63 -0.95
CA ALA A 103 11.55 5.48 -1.34
C ALA A 103 10.87 4.62 -2.41
N TYR A 104 9.54 4.57 -2.38
CA TYR A 104 8.76 3.80 -3.36
C TYR A 104 8.26 4.65 -4.54
N GLY A 105 8.66 5.92 -4.60
CA GLY A 105 8.20 6.81 -5.68
C GLY A 105 6.73 7.17 -5.57
N ALA A 106 6.14 7.04 -4.38
CA ALA A 106 4.71 7.32 -4.14
C ALA A 106 4.47 8.71 -3.56
N TRP A 107 5.51 9.50 -3.40
CA TRP A 107 5.42 10.90 -3.00
C TRP A 107 5.95 11.77 -4.14
N GLY A 108 5.13 12.63 -4.67
CA GLY A 108 5.53 13.42 -5.81
C GLY A 108 4.55 14.51 -6.18
N GLU A 109 4.84 15.19 -7.29
CA GLU A 109 4.02 16.28 -7.79
C GLU A 109 2.73 15.74 -8.40
N LYS A 110 1.62 16.34 -7.98
CA LYS A 110 0.28 16.06 -8.52
C LYS A 110 -0.30 17.35 -9.08
N SER A 111 -1.19 17.22 -10.04
CA SER A 111 -1.88 18.35 -10.62
C SER A 111 -3.40 18.17 -10.50
N MET A 112 -4.10 19.20 -10.05
CA MET A 112 -5.55 19.21 -9.94
C MET A 112 -6.06 20.62 -10.22
N TYR A 113 -6.97 20.74 -11.18
CA TYR A 113 -7.53 22.03 -11.58
C TYR A 113 -6.46 23.07 -11.91
N GLY A 114 -5.41 22.67 -12.62
CA GLY A 114 -4.32 23.54 -13.01
C GLY A 114 -3.33 23.89 -11.91
N ARG A 115 -3.52 23.39 -10.70
CA ARG A 115 -2.61 23.60 -9.57
C ARG A 115 -1.71 22.39 -9.38
N LYS A 116 -0.44 22.66 -9.13
CA LYS A 116 0.56 21.64 -8.80
C LYS A 116 0.78 21.63 -7.30
N PHE A 117 0.88 20.44 -6.71
CA PHE A 117 1.16 20.28 -5.28
C PHE A 117 1.83 18.94 -5.04
N MET A 118 2.51 18.82 -3.92
CA MET A 118 3.13 17.55 -3.51
C MET A 118 2.11 16.71 -2.78
N GLY A 119 2.06 15.43 -3.09
CA GLY A 119 1.12 14.51 -2.46
C GLY A 119 1.45 13.06 -2.71
N VAL A 120 0.64 12.19 -2.12
CA VAL A 120 0.77 10.75 -2.28
C VAL A 120 0.20 10.35 -3.64
N ILE A 121 1.00 9.62 -4.40
CA ILE A 121 0.59 9.04 -5.67
C ILE A 121 0.09 7.62 -5.39
N ARG A 122 -1.12 7.30 -5.84
CA ARG A 122 -1.69 5.98 -5.63
C ARG A 122 -0.95 4.95 -6.46
N LYS A 123 -0.19 4.10 -5.78
CA LYS A 123 0.61 3.04 -6.40
C LYS A 123 0.45 1.74 -5.63
N THR A 124 0.60 0.63 -6.31
CA THR A 124 0.58 -0.69 -5.69
C THR A 124 1.81 -1.47 -6.14
N PHE A 125 2.42 -2.19 -5.21
CA PHE A 125 3.58 -3.02 -5.43
C PHE A 125 3.26 -4.44 -4.98
N LEU A 126 3.54 -5.42 -5.83
CA LEU A 126 3.47 -6.83 -5.46
C LEU A 126 4.90 -7.30 -5.23
N ILE A 127 5.18 -7.73 -4.00
CA ILE A 127 6.52 -8.12 -3.54
C ILE A 127 6.47 -9.61 -3.22
N ASP A 128 7.45 -10.37 -3.73
CA ASP A 128 7.47 -11.82 -3.50
C ASP A 128 8.07 -12.18 -2.13
N ALA A 129 8.04 -13.48 -1.82
CA ALA A 129 8.51 -13.99 -0.54
C ALA A 129 10.00 -13.72 -0.27
N SER A 130 10.79 -13.44 -1.30
CA SER A 130 12.21 -13.10 -1.15
C SER A 130 12.46 -11.60 -0.96
N GLY A 131 11.40 -10.80 -1.05
CA GLY A 131 11.49 -9.34 -0.90
C GLY A 131 11.77 -8.59 -2.19
N ARG A 132 11.57 -9.23 -3.35
CA ARG A 132 11.73 -8.58 -4.64
C ARG A 132 10.39 -8.13 -5.19
N ILE A 133 10.41 -6.97 -5.84
CA ILE A 133 9.22 -6.42 -6.51
C ILE A 133 8.96 -7.23 -7.78
N VAL A 134 7.78 -7.82 -7.87
CA VAL A 134 7.37 -8.63 -9.02
C VAL A 134 6.61 -7.79 -10.04
N ARG A 135 5.77 -6.90 -9.53
CA ARG A 135 4.94 -6.06 -10.39
C ARG A 135 4.62 -4.73 -9.71
N ILE A 136 4.51 -3.68 -10.50
CA ILE A 136 4.17 -2.34 -10.04
C ILE A 136 2.96 -1.83 -10.83
N TRP A 137 1.99 -1.27 -10.11
CA TRP A 137 0.90 -0.50 -10.70
C TRP A 137 1.19 0.97 -10.40
N PRO A 138 1.83 1.71 -11.33
CA PRO A 138 2.30 3.06 -11.05
C PRO A 138 1.19 4.11 -11.07
N LYS A 139 0.03 3.75 -11.60
CA LYS A 139 -1.09 4.67 -11.73
C LYS A 139 -2.38 3.88 -11.55
N VAL A 140 -2.84 3.81 -10.31
CA VAL A 140 -3.96 2.95 -9.93
C VAL A 140 -5.31 3.61 -10.20
N LYS A 141 -6.21 2.85 -10.83
CA LYS A 141 -7.64 3.16 -10.90
C LYS A 141 -8.34 2.16 -9.99
N VAL A 142 -9.08 2.65 -9.02
CA VAL A 142 -9.64 1.80 -7.96
C VAL A 142 -10.61 0.71 -8.44
N PRO A 143 -11.56 0.98 -9.35
CA PRO A 143 -12.48 -0.08 -9.80
C PRO A 143 -11.74 -1.27 -10.42
N GLY A 144 -11.95 -2.46 -9.87
CA GLY A 144 -11.33 -3.70 -10.38
C GLY A 144 -9.87 -3.89 -10.01
N HIS A 145 -9.25 -2.92 -9.34
CA HIS A 145 -7.82 -3.00 -9.03
C HIS A 145 -7.47 -4.15 -8.07
N ALA A 146 -8.21 -4.29 -6.98
CA ALA A 146 -7.92 -5.34 -5.99
C ALA A 146 -8.01 -6.73 -6.62
N GLU A 147 -8.99 -6.95 -7.50
CA GLU A 147 -9.14 -8.22 -8.21
C GLU A 147 -7.97 -8.47 -9.17
N GLU A 148 -7.50 -7.42 -9.86
CA GLU A 148 -6.33 -7.53 -10.74
C GLU A 148 -5.08 -7.88 -9.96
N VAL A 149 -4.88 -7.26 -8.80
CA VAL A 149 -3.73 -7.55 -7.93
C VAL A 149 -3.81 -8.99 -7.41
N LEU A 150 -5.01 -9.44 -7.02
CA LEU A 150 -5.21 -10.82 -6.57
C LEU A 150 -4.85 -11.81 -7.67
N SER A 151 -5.27 -11.55 -8.89
CA SER A 151 -4.95 -12.41 -10.04
C SER A 151 -3.43 -12.52 -10.22
N ALA A 152 -2.71 -11.40 -10.11
CA ALA A 152 -1.25 -11.40 -10.19
C ALA A 152 -0.60 -12.16 -9.01
N ALA A 153 -1.14 -12.02 -7.80
CA ALA A 153 -0.62 -12.71 -6.63
C ALA A 153 -0.78 -14.23 -6.75
N ARG A 154 -1.85 -14.69 -7.37
CA ARG A 154 -2.09 -16.12 -7.59
C ARG A 154 -1.10 -16.77 -8.55
N GLU A 155 -0.40 -15.98 -9.33
CA GLU A 155 0.60 -16.48 -10.28
C GLU A 155 2.00 -16.65 -9.66
N LEU A 156 2.18 -16.25 -8.42
CA LEU A 156 3.48 -16.35 -7.74
C LEU A 156 3.77 -17.75 -7.22
#